data_de5e10ac85cb47428b5ac33789dd8add
#
_entry.id   de5e10ac85cb47428b5ac33789dd8add
#
_cell.length_a   1.000
_cell.length_b   1.000
_cell.length_c   1.000
_cell.angle_alpha   90.00
_cell.angle_beta   90.00
_cell.angle_gamma   90.00
#
_symmetry.space_group_name_H-M   'P 1'
#
loop_
_entity.id
_entity.type
_entity.pdbx_description
1 polymer ?
#
loop_
_entity_poly.entity_id
_entity_poly.type
_entity_poly.pdbx_seq_one_letter_code
_entity_poly.pdbx_strand_id
1 'polypeptide(L)'
;MIKRTRGEKIFAVFNVTFLALIGLACLIPIWHCLCASFSDPIEVSKTHGLILWPLGQVTTIGYEKSLMNESLLRGYVNTILYVILGTGLGVVLTIFAGYGLSRNLMFGNGIALMLTFTMMFNGGIIPTYMVVRSLGMLDTRAAIVLPTMLSVFNIMIARTSFKSIPDGLIDAARIDGAGHIRILVSIVVPVSKAIIAVVTLFSAVQIWNSWFHTAIYVRKRELYPLQIVLREIVLQNSAQAADAGEANELNLLHAIIRYCVIMLSIIPMMVLYPFIQKYFVTGVMIGSIKG
;
A
#
# COMPACT_ATOMS: atom_id res chain seq x y z
N MET A 1 -15.93 -18.32 32.84
CA MET A 1 -16.50 -17.35 31.87
C MET A 1 -17.30 -16.31 32.66
N ILE A 2 -16.86 -15.07 32.70
CA ILE A 2 -17.55 -13.95 33.38
C ILE A 2 -18.81 -13.62 32.56
N LYS A 3 -20.00 -13.69 33.19
CA LYS A 3 -21.27 -13.34 32.53
C LYS A 3 -21.29 -11.83 32.23
N ARG A 4 -21.38 -11.47 30.94
CA ARG A 4 -21.50 -10.08 30.52
C ARG A 4 -22.76 -9.43 31.13
N THR A 5 -22.60 -8.24 31.66
CA THR A 5 -23.70 -7.42 32.19
C THR A 5 -24.65 -6.99 31.06
N ARG A 6 -25.88 -6.55 31.40
CA ARG A 6 -26.84 -6.05 30.39
C ARG A 6 -26.27 -4.87 29.61
N GLY A 7 -25.57 -3.94 30.27
CA GLY A 7 -24.92 -2.80 29.64
C GLY A 7 -23.81 -3.21 28.64
N GLU A 8 -22.99 -4.20 29.00
CA GLU A 8 -21.95 -4.74 28.08
C GLU A 8 -22.56 -5.41 26.85
N LYS A 9 -23.72 -6.06 26.99
CA LYS A 9 -24.43 -6.67 25.84
C LYS A 9 -24.98 -5.59 24.90
N ILE A 10 -25.61 -4.53 25.44
CA ILE A 10 -26.14 -3.41 24.64
C ILE A 10 -24.98 -2.72 23.92
N PHE A 11 -23.91 -2.41 24.64
CA PHE A 11 -22.71 -1.81 24.02
C PHE A 11 -22.11 -2.70 22.93
N ALA A 12 -22.03 -4.01 23.14
CA ALA A 12 -21.50 -4.94 22.13
C ALA A 12 -22.36 -4.96 20.87
N VAL A 13 -23.70 -4.97 21.01
CA VAL A 13 -24.61 -4.92 19.85
C VAL A 13 -24.47 -3.60 19.12
N PHE A 14 -24.48 -2.47 19.84
CA PHE A 14 -24.29 -1.14 19.25
C PHE A 14 -22.96 -1.05 18.49
N ASN A 15 -21.86 -1.48 19.11
CA ASN A 15 -20.54 -1.44 18.53
C ASN A 15 -20.43 -2.29 17.25
N VAL A 16 -20.96 -3.52 17.29
CA VAL A 16 -20.97 -4.41 16.10
C VAL A 16 -21.83 -3.81 14.97
N THR A 17 -23.03 -3.28 15.29
CA THR A 17 -23.91 -2.65 14.30
C THR A 17 -23.23 -1.42 13.69
N PHE A 18 -22.66 -0.55 14.52
CA PHE A 18 -21.96 0.65 14.06
C PHE A 18 -20.78 0.33 13.15
N LEU A 19 -19.92 -0.64 13.55
CA LEU A 19 -18.80 -1.08 12.73
C LEU A 19 -19.24 -1.76 11.43
N ALA A 20 -20.33 -2.53 11.46
CA ALA A 20 -20.91 -3.14 10.27
C ALA A 20 -21.43 -2.08 9.28
N LEU A 21 -22.11 -1.04 9.77
CA LEU A 21 -22.58 0.08 8.94
C LEU A 21 -21.40 0.84 8.30
N ILE A 22 -20.34 1.11 9.04
CA ILE A 22 -19.12 1.71 8.48
C ILE A 22 -18.52 0.79 7.41
N GLY A 23 -18.41 -0.51 7.69
CA GLY A 23 -17.90 -1.48 6.73
C GLY A 23 -18.72 -1.52 5.44
N LEU A 24 -20.05 -1.53 5.55
CA LEU A 24 -20.95 -1.45 4.40
C LEU A 24 -20.76 -0.13 3.62
N ALA A 25 -20.67 0.99 4.31
CA ALA A 25 -20.43 2.29 3.66
C ALA A 25 -19.11 2.32 2.87
N CYS A 26 -18.05 1.70 3.39
CA CYS A 26 -16.76 1.56 2.68
C CYS A 26 -16.84 0.62 1.46
N LEU A 27 -17.76 -0.34 1.46
CA LEU A 27 -17.95 -1.27 0.34
C LEU A 27 -18.75 -0.65 -0.81
N ILE A 28 -19.61 0.34 -0.54
CA ILE A 28 -20.46 0.98 -1.57
C ILE A 28 -19.66 1.47 -2.79
N PRO A 29 -18.55 2.24 -2.64
CA PRO A 29 -17.79 2.71 -3.79
C PRO A 29 -17.17 1.56 -4.63
N ILE A 30 -16.69 0.52 -3.96
CA ILE A 30 -16.11 -0.65 -4.63
C ILE A 30 -17.20 -1.42 -5.38
N TRP A 31 -18.35 -1.62 -4.74
CA TRP A 31 -19.52 -2.27 -5.32
C TRP A 31 -20.06 -1.49 -6.53
N HIS A 32 -20.13 -0.16 -6.43
CA HIS A 32 -20.47 0.70 -7.55
C HIS A 32 -19.54 0.50 -8.75
N CYS A 33 -18.22 0.54 -8.53
CA CYS A 33 -17.24 0.32 -9.58
C CYS A 33 -17.37 -1.09 -10.19
N LEU A 34 -17.61 -2.10 -9.37
CA LEU A 34 -17.82 -3.48 -9.82
C LEU A 34 -19.06 -3.59 -10.71
N CYS A 35 -20.20 -3.06 -10.27
CA CYS A 35 -21.44 -3.08 -11.05
C CYS A 35 -21.30 -2.28 -12.36
N ALA A 36 -20.69 -1.10 -12.29
CA ALA A 36 -20.46 -0.27 -13.46
C ALA A 36 -19.53 -0.93 -14.48
N SER A 37 -18.52 -1.68 -14.03
CA SER A 37 -17.55 -2.35 -14.92
C SER A 37 -18.15 -3.51 -15.74
N PHE A 38 -19.28 -4.06 -15.30
CA PHE A 38 -20.02 -5.10 -16.02
C PHE A 38 -21.26 -4.58 -16.74
N SER A 39 -21.54 -3.28 -16.69
CA SER A 39 -22.73 -2.66 -17.27
C SER A 39 -22.55 -2.33 -18.74
N ASP A 40 -23.67 -2.14 -19.44
CA ASP A 40 -23.69 -1.64 -20.83
C ASP A 40 -23.12 -0.21 -20.89
N PRO A 41 -22.17 0.07 -21.79
CA PRO A 41 -21.54 1.39 -21.95
C PRO A 41 -22.53 2.53 -22.15
N ILE A 42 -23.62 2.28 -22.92
CA ILE A 42 -24.65 3.28 -23.24
C ILE A 42 -25.41 3.66 -21.99
N GLU A 43 -25.82 2.68 -21.19
CA GLU A 43 -26.58 2.92 -19.97
C GLU A 43 -25.74 3.57 -18.86
N VAL A 44 -24.44 3.20 -18.76
CA VAL A 44 -23.50 3.85 -17.84
C VAL A 44 -23.28 5.32 -18.20
N SER A 45 -23.18 5.64 -19.49
CA SER A 45 -22.98 7.03 -19.92
C SER A 45 -24.17 7.96 -19.63
N LYS A 46 -25.38 7.42 -19.58
CA LYS A 46 -26.62 8.15 -19.25
C LYS A 46 -26.83 8.31 -17.75
N THR A 47 -26.19 7.47 -16.93
CA THR A 47 -26.44 7.40 -15.48
C THR A 47 -25.47 8.28 -14.70
N HIS A 48 -25.98 9.29 -14.00
CA HIS A 48 -25.20 10.19 -13.14
C HIS A 48 -25.25 9.83 -11.64
N GLY A 49 -25.77 8.63 -11.30
CA GLY A 49 -25.98 8.20 -9.92
C GLY A 49 -25.15 6.98 -9.51
N LEU A 50 -25.44 6.48 -8.31
CA LEU A 50 -24.86 5.23 -7.81
C LEU A 50 -25.43 4.04 -8.59
N ILE A 51 -24.56 3.22 -9.14
CA ILE A 51 -24.88 1.97 -9.84
C ILE A 51 -24.72 0.84 -8.82
N LEU A 52 -25.85 0.30 -8.34
CA LEU A 52 -25.87 -0.79 -7.36
C LEU A 52 -26.09 -2.16 -7.99
N TRP A 53 -26.52 -2.19 -9.26
CA TRP A 53 -26.72 -3.38 -10.08
C TRP A 53 -26.22 -3.11 -11.49
N PRO A 54 -25.72 -4.12 -12.22
CA PRO A 54 -25.33 -3.95 -13.62
C PRO A 54 -26.51 -3.39 -14.44
N LEU A 55 -26.25 -2.34 -15.21
CA LEU A 55 -27.23 -1.67 -16.07
C LEU A 55 -27.22 -2.29 -17.47
N GLY A 56 -28.39 -2.51 -18.04
CA GLY A 56 -28.54 -3.07 -19.39
C GLY A 56 -28.06 -4.52 -19.50
N GLN A 57 -27.41 -4.84 -20.63
CA GLN A 57 -26.81 -6.15 -20.83
C GLN A 57 -25.46 -6.24 -20.16
N VAL A 58 -25.23 -7.30 -19.39
CA VAL A 58 -23.94 -7.56 -18.75
C VAL A 58 -22.87 -7.80 -19.83
N THR A 59 -21.80 -7.01 -19.81
CA THR A 59 -20.75 -7.10 -20.82
C THR A 59 -19.34 -7.12 -20.20
N THR A 60 -18.42 -7.82 -20.83
CA THR A 60 -16.99 -7.88 -20.46
C THR A 60 -16.10 -7.04 -21.38
N ILE A 61 -16.68 -6.35 -22.35
CA ILE A 61 -15.93 -5.63 -23.40
C ILE A 61 -14.95 -4.59 -22.83
N GLY A 62 -15.31 -3.96 -21.69
CA GLY A 62 -14.43 -3.03 -21.00
C GLY A 62 -13.17 -3.69 -20.44
N TYR A 63 -13.28 -4.90 -19.91
CA TYR A 63 -12.12 -5.69 -19.45
C TYR A 63 -11.25 -6.17 -20.61
N GLU A 64 -11.86 -6.66 -21.69
CA GLU A 64 -11.13 -7.08 -22.88
C GLU A 64 -10.31 -5.96 -23.48
N LYS A 65 -10.91 -4.78 -23.67
CA LYS A 65 -10.23 -3.58 -24.16
C LYS A 65 -9.15 -3.07 -23.17
N SER A 66 -9.41 -3.15 -21.87
CA SER A 66 -8.43 -2.76 -20.86
C SER A 66 -7.21 -3.69 -20.87
N LEU A 67 -7.41 -5.00 -20.99
CA LEU A 67 -6.34 -6.00 -21.03
C LEU A 67 -5.56 -5.98 -22.35
N MET A 68 -6.13 -5.45 -23.44
CA MET A 68 -5.42 -5.22 -24.70
C MET A 68 -4.55 -3.94 -24.68
N ASN A 69 -4.67 -3.12 -23.64
CA ASN A 69 -3.90 -1.88 -23.51
C ASN A 69 -2.47 -2.18 -23.06
N GLU A 70 -1.53 -2.04 -23.99
CA GLU A 70 -0.09 -2.29 -23.72
C GLU A 70 0.46 -1.45 -22.57
N SER A 71 0.03 -0.19 -22.44
CA SER A 71 0.50 0.70 -21.38
C SER A 71 0.03 0.20 -20.02
N LEU A 72 -1.19 -0.33 -19.92
CA LEU A 72 -1.73 -0.90 -18.69
C LEU A 72 -0.96 -2.16 -18.29
N LEU A 73 -0.74 -3.11 -19.21
CA LEU A 73 0.01 -4.33 -18.94
C LEU A 73 1.46 -4.04 -18.53
N ARG A 74 2.11 -3.13 -19.24
CA ARG A 74 3.46 -2.66 -18.90
C ARG A 74 3.50 -2.00 -17.53
N GLY A 75 2.51 -1.18 -17.22
CA GLY A 75 2.33 -0.57 -15.91
C GLY A 75 2.21 -1.60 -14.77
N TYR A 76 1.50 -2.70 -14.99
CA TYR A 76 1.44 -3.83 -14.05
C TYR A 76 2.81 -4.46 -13.81
N VAL A 77 3.51 -4.82 -14.88
CA VAL A 77 4.85 -5.46 -14.78
C VAL A 77 5.82 -4.53 -14.05
N ASN A 78 5.82 -3.24 -14.40
CA ASN A 78 6.66 -2.25 -13.73
C ASN A 78 6.31 -2.12 -12.24
N THR A 79 5.02 -2.04 -11.89
CA THR A 79 4.60 -1.93 -10.49
C THR A 79 5.00 -3.15 -9.68
N ILE A 80 4.79 -4.36 -10.20
CA ILE A 80 5.22 -5.60 -9.54
C ILE A 80 6.74 -5.58 -9.31
N LEU A 81 7.51 -5.19 -10.32
CA LEU A 81 8.96 -5.07 -10.20
C LEU A 81 9.34 -4.05 -9.11
N TYR A 82 8.72 -2.86 -9.10
CA TYR A 82 9.01 -1.82 -8.11
C TYR A 82 8.62 -2.24 -6.70
N VAL A 83 7.49 -2.92 -6.55
CA VAL A 83 7.05 -3.48 -5.26
C VAL A 83 8.04 -4.53 -4.76
N ILE A 84 8.46 -5.48 -5.60
CA ILE A 84 9.42 -6.52 -5.20
C ILE A 84 10.76 -5.90 -4.80
N LEU A 85 11.33 -5.05 -5.66
CA LEU A 85 12.64 -4.44 -5.40
C LEU A 85 12.58 -3.46 -4.22
N GLY A 86 11.62 -2.54 -4.23
CA GLY A 86 11.52 -1.50 -3.21
C GLY A 86 11.12 -2.06 -1.85
N THR A 87 10.17 -3.00 -1.79
CA THR A 87 9.79 -3.66 -0.53
C THR A 87 10.91 -4.56 -0.04
N GLY A 88 11.53 -5.36 -0.91
CA GLY A 88 12.63 -6.26 -0.53
C GLY A 88 13.80 -5.50 0.07
N LEU A 89 14.32 -4.50 -0.63
CA LEU A 89 15.42 -3.65 -0.14
C LEU A 89 15.00 -2.84 1.09
N GLY A 90 13.81 -2.21 1.05
CA GLY A 90 13.31 -1.38 2.13
C GLY A 90 13.10 -2.16 3.43
N VAL A 91 12.56 -3.37 3.38
CA VAL A 91 12.37 -4.23 4.55
C VAL A 91 13.70 -4.69 5.13
N VAL A 92 14.64 -5.11 4.29
CA VAL A 92 16.00 -5.50 4.74
C VAL A 92 16.66 -4.34 5.47
N LEU A 93 16.69 -3.15 4.87
CA LEU A 93 17.28 -1.96 5.49
C LEU A 93 16.53 -1.53 6.76
N THR A 94 15.19 -1.66 6.78
CA THR A 94 14.37 -1.38 7.96
C THR A 94 14.69 -2.33 9.11
N ILE A 95 14.90 -3.62 8.82
CA ILE A 95 15.30 -4.62 9.82
C ILE A 95 16.67 -4.27 10.40
N PHE A 96 17.66 -3.95 9.57
CA PHE A 96 18.98 -3.56 10.04
C PHE A 96 18.94 -2.28 10.87
N ALA A 97 18.27 -1.23 10.38
CA ALA A 97 18.14 0.03 11.09
C ALA A 97 17.37 -0.13 12.42
N GLY A 98 16.23 -0.83 12.40
CA GLY A 98 15.42 -1.11 13.58
C GLY A 98 16.19 -1.91 14.62
N TYR A 99 16.94 -2.94 14.20
CA TYR A 99 17.79 -3.72 15.10
C TYR A 99 18.91 -2.88 15.72
N GLY A 100 19.66 -2.15 14.92
CA GLY A 100 20.70 -1.24 15.40
C GLY A 100 20.17 -0.28 16.45
N LEU A 101 19.07 0.43 16.13
CA LEU A 101 18.44 1.41 17.02
C LEU A 101 17.74 0.79 18.24
N SER A 102 17.44 -0.51 18.25
CA SER A 102 16.83 -1.21 19.39
C SER A 102 17.84 -1.59 20.46
N ARG A 103 19.13 -1.59 20.13
CA ARG A 103 20.22 -1.94 21.07
C ARG A 103 20.79 -0.68 21.71
N ASN A 104 21.49 -0.86 22.83
CA ASN A 104 22.10 0.24 23.59
C ASN A 104 23.34 0.81 22.86
N LEU A 105 23.09 1.50 21.74
CA LEU A 105 24.14 2.25 21.03
C LEU A 105 24.38 3.58 21.74
N MET A 106 25.63 4.04 21.76
CA MET A 106 26.07 5.27 22.45
C MET A 106 25.26 6.53 22.03
N PHE A 107 24.80 6.61 20.78
CA PHE A 107 23.96 7.70 20.28
C PHE A 107 22.59 7.22 19.75
N GLY A 108 22.14 6.02 20.08
CA GLY A 108 20.94 5.40 19.53
C GLY A 108 19.66 6.22 19.73
N ASN A 109 19.49 6.83 20.90
CA ASN A 109 18.34 7.70 21.17
C ASN A 109 18.40 9.02 20.40
N GLY A 110 19.58 9.61 20.24
CA GLY A 110 19.78 10.83 19.43
C GLY A 110 19.49 10.58 17.95
N ILE A 111 19.98 9.46 17.40
CA ILE A 111 19.69 9.06 16.02
C ILE A 111 18.20 8.80 15.83
N ALA A 112 17.55 8.12 16.79
CA ALA A 112 16.11 7.86 16.73
C ALA A 112 15.30 9.16 16.79
N LEU A 113 15.69 10.13 17.62
CA LEU A 113 15.09 11.46 17.68
C LEU A 113 15.26 12.21 16.36
N MET A 114 16.46 12.21 15.78
CA MET A 114 16.75 12.82 14.49
C MET A 114 15.87 12.22 13.38
N LEU A 115 15.77 10.90 13.32
CA LEU A 115 14.89 10.21 12.36
C LEU A 115 13.42 10.60 12.58
N THR A 116 12.94 10.62 13.82
CA THR A 116 11.57 11.04 14.14
C THR A 116 11.32 12.50 13.75
N PHE A 117 12.31 13.38 13.95
CA PHE A 117 12.24 14.76 13.51
C PHE A 117 12.01 14.86 11.99
N THR A 118 12.69 14.05 11.19
CA THR A 118 12.50 14.04 9.72
C THR A 118 11.10 13.59 9.28
N MET A 119 10.36 12.87 10.12
CA MET A 119 8.94 12.55 9.82
C MET A 119 8.05 13.79 9.91
N MET A 120 8.36 14.71 10.82
CA MET A 120 7.56 15.93 11.06
C MET A 120 8.02 17.09 10.17
N PHE A 121 9.30 17.15 9.86
CA PHE A 121 9.94 18.21 9.07
C PHE A 121 10.54 17.63 7.78
N ASN A 122 9.73 17.65 6.72
CA ASN A 122 10.16 17.22 5.40
C ASN A 122 10.72 18.41 4.63
N GLY A 123 11.86 18.23 3.96
CA GLY A 123 12.47 19.24 3.10
C GLY A 123 11.64 19.66 1.89
N GLY A 124 10.62 18.88 1.56
CA GLY A 124 9.71 19.14 0.45
C GLY A 124 10.17 18.55 -0.88
N ILE A 125 9.36 18.82 -1.90
CA ILE A 125 9.51 18.22 -3.24
C ILE A 125 10.74 18.76 -3.97
N ILE A 126 10.97 20.07 -3.89
CA ILE A 126 12.04 20.73 -4.65
C ILE A 126 13.43 20.25 -4.22
N PRO A 127 13.80 20.25 -2.92
CA PRO A 127 15.08 19.68 -2.48
C PRO A 127 15.25 18.21 -2.84
N THR A 128 14.20 17.40 -2.68
CA THR A 128 14.27 15.98 -3.04
C THR A 128 14.49 15.79 -4.55
N TYR A 129 13.82 16.57 -5.39
CA TYR A 129 14.05 16.57 -6.83
C TYR A 129 15.50 16.93 -7.18
N MET A 130 16.05 17.98 -6.52
CA MET A 130 17.42 18.40 -6.77
C MET A 130 18.43 17.29 -6.41
N VAL A 131 18.21 16.56 -5.32
CA VAL A 131 19.04 15.43 -4.93
C VAL A 131 18.94 14.29 -5.97
N VAL A 132 17.72 13.89 -6.36
CA VAL A 132 17.51 12.85 -7.37
C VAL A 132 18.18 13.23 -8.71
N ARG A 133 18.08 14.51 -9.09
CA ARG A 133 18.73 15.05 -10.29
C ARG A 133 20.25 15.06 -10.18
N SER A 134 20.81 15.51 -9.06
CA SER A 134 22.26 15.58 -8.86
C SER A 134 22.92 14.21 -8.86
N LEU A 135 22.18 13.15 -8.44
CA LEU A 135 22.60 11.76 -8.50
C LEU A 135 22.43 11.12 -9.88
N GLY A 136 21.95 11.87 -10.89
CA GLY A 136 21.75 11.37 -12.25
C GLY A 136 20.65 10.32 -12.36
N MET A 137 19.71 10.24 -11.39
CA MET A 137 18.69 9.19 -11.35
C MET A 137 17.45 9.51 -12.16
N LEU A 138 17.27 10.74 -12.67
CA LEU A 138 16.09 11.09 -13.48
C LEU A 138 15.91 10.12 -14.65
N ASP A 139 14.66 9.83 -15.00
CA ASP A 139 14.29 8.90 -16.06
C ASP A 139 14.82 7.47 -15.89
N THR A 140 15.02 7.04 -14.64
CA THR A 140 15.45 5.68 -14.30
C THR A 140 14.51 5.02 -13.29
N ARG A 141 14.57 3.68 -13.21
CA ARG A 141 13.86 2.91 -12.18
C ARG A 141 14.33 3.24 -10.76
N ALA A 142 15.59 3.63 -10.61
CA ALA A 142 16.16 4.03 -9.33
C ALA A 142 15.47 5.27 -8.75
N ALA A 143 15.07 6.24 -9.58
CA ALA A 143 14.33 7.41 -9.14
C ALA A 143 12.95 7.09 -8.56
N ILE A 144 12.35 5.98 -8.95
CA ILE A 144 11.04 5.54 -8.44
C ILE A 144 11.21 4.76 -7.12
N VAL A 145 12.19 3.87 -7.07
CA VAL A 145 12.37 2.92 -5.96
C VAL A 145 13.10 3.53 -4.77
N LEU A 146 14.28 4.13 -5.00
CA LEU A 146 15.18 4.55 -3.91
C LEU A 146 14.59 5.61 -2.97
N PRO A 147 13.93 6.69 -3.45
CA PRO A 147 13.37 7.71 -2.56
C PRO A 147 12.18 7.19 -1.72
N THR A 148 11.52 6.10 -2.13
CA THR A 148 10.29 5.60 -1.53
C THR A 148 10.46 4.31 -0.72
N MET A 149 11.60 3.61 -0.86
CA MET A 149 11.80 2.29 -0.26
C MET A 149 11.92 2.29 1.26
N LEU A 150 12.38 3.41 1.87
CA LEU A 150 12.55 3.54 3.31
C LEU A 150 11.49 4.45 3.91
N SER A 151 10.87 3.97 4.98
CA SER A 151 9.96 4.73 5.80
C SER A 151 10.48 4.79 7.24
N VAL A 152 10.70 5.98 7.77
CA VAL A 152 11.11 6.16 9.17
C VAL A 152 10.05 5.59 10.11
N PHE A 153 8.76 5.71 9.78
CA PHE A 153 7.67 5.09 10.53
C PHE A 153 7.87 3.58 10.67
N ASN A 154 8.18 2.88 9.56
CA ASN A 154 8.43 1.44 9.57
C ASN A 154 9.69 1.10 10.40
N ILE A 155 10.74 1.92 10.34
CA ILE A 155 11.95 1.75 11.17
C ILE A 155 11.61 1.86 12.65
N MET A 156 10.77 2.84 13.05
CA MET A 156 10.38 3.02 14.45
C MET A 156 9.49 1.90 14.97
N ILE A 157 8.58 1.37 14.14
CA ILE A 157 7.80 0.17 14.47
C ILE A 157 8.72 -1.03 14.70
N ALA A 158 9.65 -1.29 13.78
CA ALA A 158 10.61 -2.38 13.90
C ALA A 158 11.48 -2.21 15.16
N ARG A 159 12.02 -1.01 15.40
CA ARG A 159 12.80 -0.67 16.61
C ARG A 159 12.04 -0.99 17.88
N THR A 160 10.78 -0.54 17.99
CA THR A 160 9.94 -0.74 19.18
C THR A 160 9.70 -2.22 19.45
N SER A 161 9.38 -2.98 18.40
CA SER A 161 9.20 -4.42 18.49
C SER A 161 10.50 -5.15 18.87
N PHE A 162 11.62 -4.82 18.26
CA PHE A 162 12.90 -5.46 18.56
C PHE A 162 13.41 -5.11 19.97
N LYS A 163 13.07 -3.93 20.48
CA LYS A 163 13.38 -3.51 21.85
C LYS A 163 12.55 -4.29 22.90
N SER A 164 11.38 -4.80 22.54
CA SER A 164 10.55 -5.60 23.46
C SER A 164 11.02 -7.05 23.63
N ILE A 165 12.01 -7.50 22.88
CA ILE A 165 12.62 -8.83 23.03
C ILE A 165 13.46 -8.83 24.30
N PRO A 166 13.26 -9.80 25.22
CA PRO A 166 14.01 -9.86 26.48
C PRO A 166 15.52 -9.91 26.27
N ASP A 167 16.26 -9.08 27.00
CA ASP A 167 17.72 -9.00 26.87
C ASP A 167 18.39 -10.33 27.22
N GLY A 168 17.83 -11.12 28.17
CA GLY A 168 18.36 -12.43 28.50
C GLY A 168 18.46 -13.41 27.33
N LEU A 169 17.56 -13.31 26.34
CA LEU A 169 17.64 -14.13 25.12
C LEU A 169 18.84 -13.72 24.24
N ILE A 170 19.11 -12.41 24.18
CA ILE A 170 20.22 -11.86 23.41
C ILE A 170 21.56 -12.16 24.10
N ASP A 171 21.59 -12.04 25.43
CA ASP A 171 22.81 -12.27 26.23
C ASP A 171 23.21 -13.74 26.25
N ALA A 172 22.25 -14.66 26.34
CA ALA A 172 22.51 -16.09 26.18
C ALA A 172 23.18 -16.39 24.83
N ALA A 173 22.66 -15.85 23.75
CA ALA A 173 23.28 -16.04 22.43
C ALA A 173 24.68 -15.42 22.30
N ARG A 174 24.95 -14.31 23.01
CA ARG A 174 26.30 -13.74 23.07
C ARG A 174 27.28 -14.62 23.83
N ILE A 175 26.83 -15.23 24.93
CA ILE A 175 27.63 -16.20 25.70
C ILE A 175 27.98 -17.40 24.81
N ASP A 176 27.05 -17.83 23.95
CA ASP A 176 27.27 -18.89 22.95
C ASP A 176 28.13 -18.43 21.77
N GLY A 177 28.71 -17.22 21.80
CA GLY A 177 29.60 -16.68 20.78
C GLY A 177 28.90 -16.17 19.52
N ALA A 178 27.57 -15.93 19.55
CA ALA A 178 26.85 -15.41 18.40
C ALA A 178 27.13 -13.92 18.17
N GLY A 179 27.63 -13.56 16.99
CA GLY A 179 27.77 -12.16 16.56
C GLY A 179 26.40 -11.50 16.24
N HIS A 180 26.41 -10.17 16.14
CA HIS A 180 25.17 -9.38 15.93
C HIS A 180 24.34 -9.82 14.73
N ILE A 181 24.93 -10.16 13.60
CA ILE A 181 24.21 -10.63 12.41
C ILE A 181 23.53 -11.98 12.68
N ARG A 182 24.22 -12.91 13.36
CA ARG A 182 23.65 -14.20 13.72
C ARG A 182 22.49 -14.04 14.68
N ILE A 183 22.60 -13.18 15.68
CA ILE A 183 21.52 -12.84 16.61
C ILE A 183 20.34 -12.26 15.84
N LEU A 184 20.58 -11.30 14.94
CA LEU A 184 19.51 -10.70 14.12
C LEU A 184 18.75 -11.76 13.32
N VAL A 185 19.46 -12.59 12.54
CA VAL A 185 18.86 -13.54 11.60
C VAL A 185 18.24 -14.73 12.32
N SER A 186 18.90 -15.27 13.36
CA SER A 186 18.48 -16.52 13.99
C SER A 186 17.52 -16.32 15.17
N ILE A 187 17.47 -15.12 15.78
CA ILE A 187 16.66 -14.85 16.96
C ILE A 187 15.64 -13.74 16.68
N VAL A 188 16.12 -12.53 16.37
CA VAL A 188 15.26 -11.34 16.27
C VAL A 188 14.25 -11.47 15.13
N VAL A 189 14.69 -11.84 13.95
CA VAL A 189 13.81 -11.99 12.77
C VAL A 189 12.75 -13.09 13.00
N PRO A 190 13.08 -14.30 13.47
CA PRO A 190 12.09 -15.33 13.75
C PRO A 190 11.08 -14.96 14.84
N VAL A 191 11.53 -14.31 15.91
CA VAL A 191 10.64 -13.87 17.02
C VAL A 191 9.72 -12.73 16.57
N SER A 192 10.18 -11.89 15.65
CA SER A 192 9.47 -10.70 15.20
C SER A 192 8.75 -10.88 13.85
N LYS A 193 8.45 -12.11 13.43
CA LYS A 193 7.82 -12.39 12.11
C LYS A 193 6.53 -11.60 11.89
N ALA A 194 5.71 -11.41 12.91
CA ALA A 194 4.45 -10.67 12.80
C ALA A 194 4.69 -9.20 12.42
N ILE A 195 5.63 -8.52 13.10
CA ILE A 195 5.90 -7.12 12.81
C ILE A 195 6.62 -6.93 11.46
N ILE A 196 7.49 -7.87 11.09
CA ILE A 196 8.16 -7.85 9.79
C ILE A 196 7.13 -7.98 8.66
N ALA A 197 6.12 -8.84 8.83
CA ALA A 197 5.01 -8.96 7.87
C ALA A 197 4.21 -7.66 7.77
N VAL A 198 3.94 -6.97 8.89
CA VAL A 198 3.27 -5.65 8.91
C VAL A 198 4.09 -4.60 8.17
N VAL A 199 5.39 -4.50 8.47
CA VAL A 199 6.30 -3.56 7.79
C VAL A 199 6.38 -3.86 6.30
N THR A 200 6.44 -5.13 5.92
CA THR A 200 6.45 -5.57 4.52
C THR A 200 5.18 -5.12 3.80
N LEU A 201 4.01 -5.29 4.43
CA LEU A 201 2.74 -4.85 3.86
C LEU A 201 2.71 -3.32 3.68
N PHE A 202 3.07 -2.56 4.71
CA PHE A 202 3.06 -1.10 4.63
C PHE A 202 3.97 -0.59 3.50
N SER A 203 5.17 -1.18 3.37
CA SER A 203 6.08 -0.85 2.28
C SER A 203 5.50 -1.23 0.91
N ALA A 204 4.93 -2.43 0.78
CA ALA A 204 4.34 -2.90 -0.48
C ALA A 204 3.15 -2.04 -0.91
N VAL A 205 2.23 -1.71 0.02
CA VAL A 205 1.07 -0.84 -0.25
C VAL A 205 1.51 0.58 -0.64
N GLN A 206 2.50 1.12 0.05
CA GLN A 206 3.04 2.45 -0.24
C GLN A 206 3.60 2.51 -1.67
N ILE A 207 4.41 1.53 -2.06
CA ILE A 207 5.02 1.48 -3.40
C ILE A 207 3.96 1.18 -4.46
N TRP A 208 3.01 0.28 -4.19
CA TRP A 208 1.89 -0.02 -5.09
C TRP A 208 1.08 1.22 -5.46
N ASN A 209 0.83 2.10 -4.49
CA ASN A 209 0.06 3.33 -4.69
C ASN A 209 0.90 4.53 -5.15
N SER A 210 2.21 4.35 -5.36
CA SER A 210 3.10 5.44 -5.73
C SER A 210 2.92 5.85 -7.18
N TRP A 211 2.38 7.03 -7.42
CA TRP A 211 2.28 7.68 -8.74
C TRP A 211 3.03 9.00 -8.78
N PHE A 212 3.05 9.72 -7.65
CA PHE A 212 3.48 11.11 -7.57
C PHE A 212 4.97 11.29 -7.87
N HIS A 213 5.81 10.45 -7.28
CA HIS A 213 7.26 10.47 -7.51
C HIS A 213 7.59 10.15 -8.98
N THR A 214 6.86 9.20 -9.57
CA THR A 214 7.04 8.88 -10.98
C THR A 214 6.66 10.06 -11.87
N ALA A 215 5.57 10.75 -11.58
CA ALA A 215 5.12 11.91 -12.35
C ALA A 215 6.14 13.06 -12.37
N ILE A 216 6.96 13.17 -11.30
CA ILE A 216 7.97 14.23 -11.18
C ILE A 216 9.31 13.81 -11.77
N TYR A 217 9.74 12.55 -11.53
CA TYR A 217 11.11 12.12 -11.83
C TYR A 217 11.27 11.42 -13.17
N VAL A 218 10.17 10.93 -13.78
CA VAL A 218 10.22 10.07 -14.96
C VAL A 218 9.34 10.63 -16.06
N ARG A 219 9.94 10.83 -17.25
CA ARG A 219 9.26 11.23 -18.49
C ARG A 219 9.03 10.05 -19.43
N LYS A 220 9.85 8.98 -19.31
CA LYS A 220 9.76 7.78 -20.14
C LYS A 220 8.54 6.96 -19.77
N ARG A 221 7.54 6.92 -20.65
CA ARG A 221 6.29 6.15 -20.45
C ARG A 221 6.52 4.66 -20.24
N GLU A 222 7.61 4.13 -20.76
CA GLU A 222 7.99 2.72 -20.58
C GLU A 222 8.24 2.33 -19.12
N LEU A 223 8.58 3.32 -18.28
CA LEU A 223 8.86 3.12 -16.86
C LEU A 223 7.67 3.42 -15.95
N TYR A 224 6.53 3.79 -16.51
CA TYR A 224 5.37 4.18 -15.71
C TYR A 224 4.80 3.00 -14.92
N PRO A 225 4.57 3.16 -13.61
CA PRO A 225 3.81 2.20 -12.82
C PRO A 225 2.32 2.29 -13.14
N LEU A 226 1.57 1.27 -12.75
CA LEU A 226 0.14 1.13 -12.97
C LEU A 226 -0.65 2.38 -12.54
N GLN A 227 -0.34 2.95 -11.38
CA GLN A 227 -1.11 4.05 -10.80
C GLN A 227 -1.06 5.35 -11.62
N ILE A 228 0.07 5.62 -12.30
CA ILE A 228 0.14 6.80 -13.17
C ILE A 228 -0.62 6.54 -14.48
N VAL A 229 -0.54 5.33 -15.04
CA VAL A 229 -1.31 4.94 -16.24
C VAL A 229 -2.80 4.96 -15.94
N LEU A 230 -3.23 4.43 -14.80
CA LEU A 230 -4.61 4.47 -14.34
C LEU A 230 -5.11 5.91 -14.21
N ARG A 231 -4.31 6.77 -13.58
CA ARG A 231 -4.64 8.20 -13.45
C ARG A 231 -4.80 8.88 -14.80
N GLU A 232 -3.90 8.63 -15.76
CA GLU A 232 -4.01 9.16 -17.11
C GLU A 232 -5.32 8.72 -17.78
N ILE A 233 -5.66 7.43 -17.73
CA ILE A 233 -6.89 6.86 -18.30
C ILE A 233 -8.12 7.50 -17.64
N VAL A 234 -8.18 7.59 -16.33
CA VAL A 234 -9.33 8.16 -15.61
C VAL A 234 -9.51 9.64 -15.92
N LEU A 235 -8.42 10.43 -15.98
CA LEU A 235 -8.49 11.87 -16.28
C LEU A 235 -8.87 12.13 -17.74
N GLN A 236 -8.29 11.39 -18.69
CA GLN A 236 -8.62 11.54 -20.12
C GLN A 236 -10.09 11.21 -20.38
N ASN A 237 -10.59 10.13 -19.80
CA ASN A 237 -11.98 9.72 -19.95
C ASN A 237 -12.97 10.69 -19.30
N SER A 238 -12.55 11.38 -18.21
CA SER A 238 -13.38 12.41 -17.56
C SER A 238 -13.49 13.67 -18.41
N ALA A 239 -12.41 14.08 -19.09
CA ALA A 239 -12.41 15.24 -19.97
C ALA A 239 -13.26 14.98 -21.23
N GLN A 240 -13.12 13.81 -21.84
CA GLN A 240 -13.89 13.43 -23.04
C GLN A 240 -15.39 13.23 -22.73
N ALA A 241 -15.75 12.78 -21.54
CA ALA A 241 -17.14 12.67 -21.12
C ALA A 241 -17.81 14.05 -20.90
N ALA A 242 -17.03 15.09 -20.60
CA ALA A 242 -17.52 16.47 -20.46
C ALA A 242 -17.78 17.17 -21.81
N ASP A 243 -16.99 16.79 -22.85
CA ASP A 243 -17.10 17.35 -24.21
C ASP A 243 -18.12 16.60 -25.11
N ALA A 244 -18.80 15.59 -24.59
CA ALA A 244 -19.66 14.71 -25.37
C ALA A 244 -20.99 15.39 -25.81
N GLY A 245 -20.89 16.29 -26.78
CA GLY A 245 -22.02 16.69 -27.64
C GLY A 245 -22.41 15.62 -28.68
N GLU A 246 -21.52 14.67 -29.01
CA GLU A 246 -21.78 13.55 -29.91
C GLU A 246 -21.39 12.22 -29.27
N ALA A 247 -22.39 11.33 -29.11
CA ALA A 247 -22.20 9.97 -28.58
C ALA A 247 -21.50 9.08 -29.62
N ASN A 248 -20.19 9.22 -29.78
CA ASN A 248 -19.37 8.30 -30.55
C ASN A 248 -19.16 6.99 -29.75
N GLU A 249 -19.19 5.87 -30.44
CA GLU A 249 -19.00 4.52 -29.88
C GLU A 249 -17.74 4.41 -28.99
N LEU A 250 -16.69 5.16 -29.34
CA LEU A 250 -15.44 5.29 -28.59
C LEU A 250 -15.65 5.97 -27.21
N ASN A 251 -16.46 7.03 -27.14
CA ASN A 251 -16.75 7.75 -25.89
C ASN A 251 -17.57 6.89 -24.93
N LEU A 252 -18.46 6.05 -25.44
CA LEU A 252 -19.23 5.12 -24.64
C LEU A 252 -18.36 4.03 -24.02
N LEU A 253 -17.40 3.49 -24.77
CA LEU A 253 -16.43 2.51 -24.25
C LEU A 253 -15.53 3.14 -23.18
N HIS A 254 -15.11 4.39 -23.33
CA HIS A 254 -14.32 5.09 -22.33
C HIS A 254 -15.05 5.23 -20.99
N ALA A 255 -16.38 5.33 -21.00
CA ALA A 255 -17.17 5.43 -19.78
C ALA A 255 -17.04 4.20 -18.87
N ILE A 256 -16.93 2.98 -19.42
CA ILE A 256 -16.78 1.75 -18.63
C ILE A 256 -15.33 1.36 -18.39
N ILE A 257 -14.41 1.68 -19.32
CA ILE A 257 -12.98 1.34 -19.19
C ILE A 257 -12.40 1.88 -17.89
N ARG A 258 -12.77 3.09 -17.45
CA ARG A 258 -12.33 3.67 -16.18
C ARG A 258 -12.67 2.76 -14.99
N TYR A 259 -13.86 2.19 -14.94
CA TYR A 259 -14.29 1.29 -13.87
C TYR A 259 -13.56 -0.06 -13.95
N CYS A 260 -13.40 -0.60 -15.15
CA CYS A 260 -12.65 -1.86 -15.37
C CYS A 260 -11.19 -1.72 -14.92
N VAL A 261 -10.52 -0.63 -15.29
CA VAL A 261 -9.11 -0.40 -14.91
C VAL A 261 -8.97 -0.19 -13.40
N ILE A 262 -9.92 0.52 -12.75
CA ILE A 262 -9.96 0.63 -11.29
C ILE A 262 -10.09 -0.75 -10.65
N MET A 263 -11.05 -1.57 -11.11
CA MET A 263 -11.24 -2.93 -10.57
C MET A 263 -10.01 -3.80 -10.76
N LEU A 264 -9.43 -3.79 -11.96
CA LEU A 264 -8.17 -4.49 -12.22
C LEU A 264 -7.08 -4.06 -11.24
N SER A 265 -6.91 -2.76 -10.98
CA SER A 265 -5.86 -2.26 -10.09
C SER A 265 -6.03 -2.66 -8.62
N ILE A 266 -7.24 -2.95 -8.17
CA ILE A 266 -7.56 -3.35 -6.79
C ILE A 266 -7.32 -4.85 -6.57
N ILE A 267 -7.51 -5.69 -7.60
CA ILE A 267 -7.43 -7.16 -7.48
C ILE A 267 -6.13 -7.64 -6.79
N PRO A 268 -4.92 -7.21 -7.17
CA PRO A 268 -3.70 -7.71 -6.54
C PRO A 268 -3.65 -7.42 -5.04
N MET A 269 -4.14 -6.24 -4.63
CA MET A 269 -4.20 -5.87 -3.21
C MET A 269 -5.25 -6.66 -2.44
N MET A 270 -6.41 -6.92 -3.04
CA MET A 270 -7.43 -7.78 -2.45
C MET A 270 -6.95 -9.22 -2.27
N VAL A 271 -6.16 -9.73 -3.21
CA VAL A 271 -5.56 -11.08 -3.10
C VAL A 271 -4.49 -11.12 -2.02
N LEU A 272 -3.67 -10.09 -1.87
CA LEU A 272 -2.61 -10.04 -0.86
C LEU A 272 -3.15 -9.92 0.57
N TYR A 273 -4.28 -9.23 0.77
CA TYR A 273 -4.82 -8.92 2.09
C TYR A 273 -5.06 -10.16 2.98
N PRO A 274 -5.73 -11.23 2.54
CA PRO A 274 -5.99 -12.41 3.37
C PRO A 274 -4.70 -13.10 3.88
N PHE A 275 -3.65 -13.09 3.07
CA PHE A 275 -2.36 -13.69 3.47
C PHE A 275 -1.69 -12.94 4.62
N ILE A 276 -1.94 -11.64 4.72
CA ILE A 276 -1.28 -10.76 5.69
C ILE A 276 -2.16 -10.54 6.91
N GLN A 277 -3.50 -10.59 6.76
CA GLN A 277 -4.47 -10.40 7.84
C GLN A 277 -4.19 -11.30 9.05
N LYS A 278 -3.77 -12.54 8.85
CA LYS A 278 -3.41 -13.48 9.94
C LYS A 278 -2.30 -12.96 10.85
N TYR A 279 -1.38 -12.14 10.33
CA TYR A 279 -0.29 -11.56 11.11
C TYR A 279 -0.73 -10.33 11.91
N PHE A 280 -1.73 -9.59 11.41
CA PHE A 280 -2.32 -8.46 12.15
C PHE A 280 -3.05 -8.91 13.41
N VAL A 281 -3.88 -9.93 13.30
CA VAL A 281 -4.66 -10.46 14.45
C VAL A 281 -3.72 -10.91 15.57
N THR A 282 -2.59 -11.51 15.23
CA THR A 282 -1.61 -12.01 16.21
C THR A 282 -0.74 -10.88 16.79
N GLY A 283 -0.33 -9.92 15.95
CA GLY A 283 0.59 -8.84 16.35
C GLY A 283 -0.04 -7.77 17.24
N VAL A 284 -1.29 -7.39 16.98
CA VAL A 284 -2.03 -6.40 17.79
C VAL A 284 -2.37 -6.93 19.18
N MET A 285 -2.64 -8.23 19.31
CA MET A 285 -2.95 -8.87 20.59
C MET A 285 -1.75 -8.93 21.56
N ILE A 286 -0.52 -9.04 21.05
CA ILE A 286 0.69 -9.09 21.90
C ILE A 286 0.98 -7.72 22.54
N GLY A 287 0.61 -6.61 21.88
CA GLY A 287 0.75 -5.26 22.42
C GLY A 287 -0.27 -4.88 23.49
N SER A 288 -1.45 -5.51 23.48
CA SER A 288 -2.57 -5.19 24.39
C SER A 288 -2.56 -5.97 25.72
N ILE A 289 -1.74 -7.03 25.85
CA ILE A 289 -1.69 -7.88 27.05
C ILE A 289 -0.66 -7.36 28.09
N LYS A 290 0.08 -6.29 27.82
CA LYS A 290 1.03 -5.64 28.75
C LYS A 290 0.47 -4.37 29.41
N GLY A 291 -0.86 -4.27 29.57
CA GLY A 291 -1.53 -3.27 30.39
C GLY A 291 -2.06 -3.92 31.67
#